data_1c6d2806da7b7bc8f5f9d972c3ea6a5d
#
_entry.id   1c6d2806da7b7bc8f5f9d972c3ea6a5d
#
_cell.length_a   1.000
_cell.length_b   1.000
_cell.length_c   1.000
_cell.angle_alpha   90.00
_cell.angle_beta   90.00
_cell.angle_gamma   90.00
#
_symmetry.space_group_name_H-M   'P 1'
#
loop_
_entity.id
_entity.type
_entity.pdbx_description
1 polymer ?
#
loop_
_entity_poly.entity_id
_entity_poly.type
_entity_poly.pdbx_seq_one_letter_code
_entity_poly.pdbx_strand_id
1 'polypeptide(L)'
;LREPCFETLCGAGIAYECMRKLGVEDDYLLQLAGLASISDMMVVKGQTRALIQNGLRSINETHEKHIFSLATDRDLNETSIGFQVVPKLNAIGRLSNLANVNNVVRYFLAHDDETIYTLGSQITQMNTIRKQMSDQMQKTALLKCKSNEDIYIIEDTSFHEGIIGLVAGALCSRFNKPCIVLAKNEQGYKASMRSPEGFNCMEFLGPYKHFVVFGGHE
;
A
#
# COMPACT_ATOMS: atom_id res chain seq x y z
N LEU A 1 13.88 22.88 -2.10
CA LEU A 1 14.46 23.01 -3.45
C LEU A 1 14.07 21.76 -4.22
N ARG A 2 12.94 21.80 -4.94
CA ARG A 2 12.56 20.73 -5.87
C ARG A 2 13.33 20.99 -7.16
N GLU A 3 14.41 20.27 -7.38
CA GLU A 3 14.96 20.18 -8.72
C GLU A 3 13.91 19.53 -9.64
N PRO A 4 13.64 20.07 -10.83
CA PRO A 4 12.62 19.53 -11.75
C PRO A 4 12.78 18.06 -12.08
N CYS A 5 13.98 17.50 -11.92
CA CYS A 5 14.29 16.09 -12.17
C CYS A 5 13.74 15.12 -11.11
N PHE A 6 13.29 15.60 -9.94
CA PHE A 6 12.78 14.73 -8.86
C PHE A 6 11.26 14.77 -8.67
N GLU A 7 10.56 15.58 -9.44
CA GLU A 7 9.10 15.77 -9.28
C GLU A 7 8.29 14.48 -9.52
N THR A 8 8.84 13.56 -10.29
CA THR A 8 8.17 12.30 -10.63
C THR A 8 8.62 11.11 -9.81
N LEU A 9 9.56 11.28 -8.87
CA LEU A 9 10.10 10.20 -8.07
C LEU A 9 9.37 10.08 -6.72
N CYS A 10 9.16 8.84 -6.27
CA CYS A 10 8.76 8.56 -4.88
C CYS A 10 9.93 8.84 -3.92
N GLY A 11 9.65 8.87 -2.61
CA GLY A 11 10.65 9.14 -1.58
C GLY A 11 11.89 8.23 -1.66
N ALA A 12 11.70 6.93 -1.90
CA ALA A 12 12.79 5.98 -2.07
C ALA A 12 13.60 6.23 -3.36
N GLY A 13 12.92 6.63 -4.45
CA GLY A 13 13.59 7.03 -5.69
C GLY A 13 14.46 8.28 -5.52
N ILE A 14 13.98 9.26 -4.76
CA ILE A 14 14.78 10.46 -4.40
C ILE A 14 15.99 10.07 -3.57
N ALA A 15 15.81 9.22 -2.54
CA ALA A 15 16.90 8.75 -1.70
C ALA A 15 17.98 8.01 -2.52
N TYR A 16 17.57 7.13 -3.43
CA TYR A 16 18.48 6.45 -4.35
C TYR A 16 19.27 7.43 -5.22
N GLU A 17 18.61 8.42 -5.84
CA GLU A 17 19.31 9.41 -6.67
C GLU A 17 20.27 10.29 -5.85
N CYS A 18 19.94 10.60 -4.61
CA CYS A 18 20.85 11.30 -3.71
C CYS A 18 22.12 10.45 -3.43
N MET A 19 21.96 9.16 -3.12
CA MET A 19 23.09 8.26 -2.88
C MET A 19 23.97 8.13 -4.14
N ARG A 20 23.34 7.98 -5.30
CA ARG A 20 24.06 7.91 -6.58
C ARG A 20 24.87 9.20 -6.87
N LYS A 21 24.31 10.38 -6.59
CA LYS A 21 25.02 11.66 -6.71
C LYS A 21 26.22 11.78 -5.74
N LEU A 22 26.15 11.09 -4.61
CA LEU A 22 27.26 11.00 -3.64
C LEU A 22 28.30 9.94 -4.02
N GLY A 23 28.16 9.29 -5.19
CA GLY A 23 29.10 8.28 -5.68
C GLY A 23 28.87 6.87 -5.12
N VAL A 24 27.73 6.62 -4.49
CA VAL A 24 27.34 5.27 -4.04
C VAL A 24 26.59 4.60 -5.19
N GLU A 25 27.19 3.58 -5.76
CA GLU A 25 26.56 2.69 -6.75
C GLU A 25 26.26 1.36 -6.06
N ASP A 26 24.99 1.06 -5.88
CA ASP A 26 24.50 -0.13 -5.18
C ASP A 26 23.22 -0.64 -5.87
N ASP A 27 23.31 -1.82 -6.44
CA ASP A 27 22.23 -2.47 -7.17
C ASP A 27 21.03 -2.77 -6.25
N TYR A 28 21.29 -3.07 -4.99
CA TYR A 28 20.23 -3.33 -4.03
C TYR A 28 19.38 -2.07 -3.75
N LEU A 29 20.01 -0.92 -3.64
CA LEU A 29 19.30 0.35 -3.51
C LEU A 29 18.47 0.67 -4.76
N LEU A 30 18.96 0.36 -5.95
CA LEU A 30 18.22 0.47 -7.20
C LEU A 30 16.99 -0.44 -7.22
N GLN A 31 17.12 -1.68 -6.77
CA GLN A 31 16.04 -2.66 -6.65
C GLN A 31 14.94 -2.16 -5.70
N LEU A 32 15.32 -1.66 -4.53
CA LEU A 32 14.38 -1.11 -3.55
C LEU A 32 13.69 0.15 -4.06
N ALA A 33 14.38 1.02 -4.78
CA ALA A 33 13.79 2.22 -5.39
C ALA A 33 12.78 1.86 -6.50
N GLY A 34 13.09 0.86 -7.31
CA GLY A 34 12.18 0.30 -8.31
C GLY A 34 10.92 -0.30 -7.68
N LEU A 35 11.10 -1.16 -6.65
CA LEU A 35 10.03 -1.75 -5.86
C LEU A 35 9.10 -0.68 -5.26
N ALA A 36 9.67 0.33 -4.61
CA ALA A 36 8.92 1.42 -3.99
C ALA A 36 8.15 2.24 -5.03
N SER A 37 8.73 2.50 -6.19
CA SER A 37 8.06 3.24 -7.28
C SER A 37 6.81 2.51 -7.79
N ILE A 38 6.83 1.17 -7.84
CA ILE A 38 5.66 0.35 -8.15
C ILE A 38 4.66 0.40 -7.00
N SER A 39 5.13 0.28 -5.75
CA SER A 39 4.28 0.30 -4.55
C SER A 39 3.48 1.58 -4.41
N ASP A 40 4.10 2.71 -4.71
CA ASP A 40 3.50 4.04 -4.62
C ASP A 40 2.67 4.41 -5.86
N MET A 41 2.52 3.47 -6.81
CA MET A 41 1.77 3.68 -8.05
C MET A 41 2.19 4.95 -8.82
N MET A 42 3.50 5.21 -8.84
CA MET A 42 4.06 6.39 -9.50
C MET A 42 3.76 6.39 -10.99
N VAL A 43 3.62 7.58 -11.57
CA VAL A 43 3.44 7.72 -13.02
C VAL A 43 4.68 7.19 -13.76
N VAL A 44 4.48 6.15 -14.58
CA VAL A 44 5.56 5.40 -15.25
C VAL A 44 6.05 6.17 -16.49
N LYS A 45 6.79 7.29 -16.24
CA LYS A 45 7.41 8.13 -17.28
C LYS A 45 8.83 8.52 -16.86
N GLY A 46 9.68 8.85 -17.85
CA GLY A 46 11.02 9.41 -17.61
C GLY A 46 11.84 8.58 -16.64
N GLN A 47 12.34 9.21 -15.59
CA GLN A 47 13.21 8.60 -14.57
C GLN A 47 12.51 7.50 -13.78
N THR A 48 11.22 7.67 -13.43
CA THR A 48 10.45 6.63 -12.73
C THR A 48 10.39 5.35 -13.55
N ARG A 49 10.14 5.46 -14.86
CA ARG A 49 10.17 4.30 -15.77
C ARG A 49 11.54 3.62 -15.78
N ALA A 50 12.61 4.41 -15.87
CA ALA A 50 13.97 3.88 -15.87
C ALA A 50 14.30 3.16 -14.54
N LEU A 51 13.92 3.72 -13.39
CA LEU A 51 14.08 3.10 -12.08
C LEU A 51 13.34 1.76 -12.00
N ILE A 52 12.08 1.72 -12.41
CA ILE A 52 11.28 0.49 -12.40
C ILE A 52 11.91 -0.57 -13.30
N GLN A 53 12.24 -0.24 -14.54
CA GLN A 53 12.79 -1.20 -15.51
C GLN A 53 14.17 -1.73 -15.11
N ASN A 54 15.07 -0.84 -14.66
CA ASN A 54 16.41 -1.25 -14.23
C ASN A 54 16.36 -2.00 -12.91
N GLY A 55 15.52 -1.58 -11.95
CA GLY A 55 15.30 -2.28 -10.70
C GLY A 55 14.77 -3.70 -10.90
N LEU A 56 13.74 -3.87 -11.74
CA LEU A 56 13.18 -5.20 -12.06
C LEU A 56 14.21 -6.09 -12.78
N ARG A 57 14.98 -5.54 -13.72
CA ARG A 57 16.05 -6.28 -14.38
C ARG A 57 17.06 -6.77 -13.35
N SER A 58 17.57 -5.89 -12.50
CA SER A 58 18.54 -6.23 -11.46
C SER A 58 17.99 -7.28 -10.48
N ILE A 59 16.71 -7.16 -10.04
CA ILE A 59 16.06 -8.15 -9.19
C ILE A 59 16.08 -9.54 -9.83
N ASN A 60 15.72 -9.65 -11.11
CA ASN A 60 15.67 -10.93 -11.82
C ASN A 60 17.06 -11.51 -12.09
N GLU A 61 18.03 -10.66 -12.46
CA GLU A 61 19.42 -11.08 -12.73
C GLU A 61 20.13 -11.60 -11.48
N THR A 62 19.93 -10.94 -10.33
CA THR A 62 20.55 -11.33 -9.05
C THR A 62 19.74 -12.38 -8.28
N HIS A 63 18.50 -12.64 -8.67
CA HIS A 63 17.54 -13.46 -7.91
C HIS A 63 17.43 -12.99 -6.45
N GLU A 64 17.21 -11.67 -6.27
CA GLU A 64 17.21 -11.03 -4.95
C GLU A 64 16.28 -11.72 -3.95
N LYS A 65 16.88 -12.36 -2.94
CA LYS A 65 16.21 -13.27 -2.01
C LYS A 65 15.05 -12.63 -1.26
N HIS A 66 15.22 -11.37 -0.82
CA HIS A 66 14.16 -10.65 -0.10
C HIS A 66 12.90 -10.50 -0.95
N ILE A 67 13.05 -10.27 -2.24
CA ILE A 67 11.92 -10.05 -3.12
C ILE A 67 11.32 -11.38 -3.58
N PHE A 68 12.18 -12.33 -3.98
CA PHE A 68 11.73 -13.65 -4.42
C PHE A 68 11.08 -14.48 -3.30
N SER A 69 11.49 -14.34 -2.03
CA SER A 69 10.83 -15.04 -0.91
C SER A 69 9.40 -14.54 -0.66
N LEU A 70 9.05 -13.34 -1.15
CA LEU A 70 7.70 -12.80 -1.09
C LEU A 70 6.89 -13.02 -2.39
N ALA A 71 7.50 -13.48 -3.46
CA ALA A 71 6.85 -13.75 -4.74
C ALA A 71 6.58 -15.24 -4.94
N THR A 72 5.77 -15.57 -5.93
CA THR A 72 5.52 -16.96 -6.41
C THR A 72 6.00 -17.16 -7.84
N ASP A 73 6.12 -16.07 -8.60
CA ASP A 73 6.61 -16.10 -9.98
C ASP A 73 8.13 -16.27 -10.00
N ARG A 74 8.63 -16.88 -11.06
CA ARG A 74 10.07 -17.09 -11.29
C ARG A 74 10.74 -15.97 -12.06
N ASP A 75 9.94 -15.17 -12.76
CA ASP A 75 10.35 -13.98 -13.51
C ASP A 75 9.42 -12.85 -13.10
N LEU A 76 9.96 -11.84 -12.43
CA LEU A 76 9.18 -10.80 -11.79
C LEU A 76 9.03 -9.60 -12.74
N ASN A 77 7.80 -9.14 -12.85
CA ASN A 77 7.41 -7.94 -13.58
C ASN A 77 6.63 -6.98 -12.66
N GLU A 78 6.19 -5.85 -13.18
CA GLU A 78 5.44 -4.84 -12.42
C GLU A 78 4.18 -5.45 -11.78
N THR A 79 3.49 -6.35 -12.48
CA THR A 79 2.30 -7.02 -11.99
C THR A 79 2.62 -7.98 -10.85
N SER A 80 3.68 -8.80 -10.98
CA SER A 80 4.15 -9.68 -9.92
C SER A 80 4.48 -8.89 -8.65
N ILE A 81 5.24 -7.81 -8.79
CA ILE A 81 5.58 -6.94 -7.66
C ILE A 81 4.32 -6.32 -7.05
N GLY A 82 3.46 -5.70 -7.87
CA GLY A 82 2.26 -5.00 -7.41
C GLY A 82 1.24 -5.89 -6.72
N PHE A 83 1.10 -7.15 -7.12
CA PHE A 83 0.07 -8.05 -6.58
C PHE A 83 0.58 -9.14 -5.64
N GLN A 84 1.87 -9.50 -5.68
CA GLN A 84 2.41 -10.55 -4.82
C GLN A 84 3.30 -10.01 -3.70
N VAL A 85 4.16 -9.03 -3.97
CA VAL A 85 5.14 -8.50 -3.01
C VAL A 85 4.55 -7.33 -2.21
N VAL A 86 4.12 -6.28 -2.90
CA VAL A 86 3.61 -5.03 -2.29
C VAL A 86 2.47 -5.27 -1.29
N PRO A 87 1.45 -6.10 -1.56
CA PRO A 87 0.37 -6.33 -0.59
C PRO A 87 0.83 -7.01 0.70
N LYS A 88 1.92 -7.79 0.65
CA LYS A 88 2.50 -8.44 1.83
C LYS A 88 3.21 -7.42 2.71
N LEU A 89 4.02 -6.56 2.12
CA LEU A 89 4.70 -5.48 2.83
C LEU A 89 3.71 -4.51 3.46
N ASN A 90 2.70 -4.08 2.70
CA ASN A 90 1.66 -3.16 3.16
C ASN A 90 0.77 -3.76 4.26
N ALA A 91 0.65 -5.10 4.34
CA ALA A 91 -0.13 -5.75 5.40
C ALA A 91 0.43 -5.45 6.80
N ILE A 92 1.76 -5.36 6.95
CA ILE A 92 2.41 -5.06 8.23
C ILE A 92 2.01 -3.67 8.73
N GLY A 93 2.04 -2.64 7.87
CA GLY A 93 1.63 -1.29 8.22
C GLY A 93 0.13 -1.18 8.55
N ARG A 94 -0.72 -1.92 7.82
CA ARG A 94 -2.17 -1.95 8.08
C ARG A 94 -2.54 -2.63 9.39
N LEU A 95 -1.75 -3.59 9.83
CA LEU A 95 -1.96 -4.38 11.05
C LEU A 95 -0.85 -4.09 12.08
N SER A 96 -0.45 -2.82 12.19
CA SER A 96 0.64 -2.38 13.08
C SER A 96 0.39 -2.65 14.58
N ASN A 97 -0.86 -2.88 14.96
CA ASN A 97 -1.24 -3.36 16.30
C ASN A 97 -0.96 -4.86 16.52
N LEU A 98 -0.81 -5.64 15.46
CA LEU A 98 -0.52 -7.08 15.50
C LEU A 98 0.91 -7.42 15.10
N ALA A 99 1.60 -6.53 14.41
CA ALA A 99 2.97 -6.74 13.93
C ALA A 99 3.84 -5.50 14.11
N ASN A 100 5.11 -5.72 14.42
CA ASN A 100 6.08 -4.64 14.50
C ASN A 100 6.52 -4.22 13.08
N VAL A 101 6.21 -2.99 12.70
CA VAL A 101 6.56 -2.41 11.38
C VAL A 101 8.09 -2.44 11.16
N ASN A 102 8.89 -2.30 12.20
CA ASN A 102 10.35 -2.37 12.10
C ASN A 102 10.86 -3.74 11.60
N ASN A 103 10.05 -4.80 11.68
CA ASN A 103 10.42 -6.09 11.12
C ASN A 103 10.56 -6.06 9.60
N VAL A 104 9.87 -5.15 8.89
CA VAL A 104 10.07 -4.94 7.45
C VAL A 104 11.44 -4.33 7.18
N VAL A 105 11.87 -3.37 8.00
CA VAL A 105 13.22 -2.78 7.89
C VAL A 105 14.28 -3.84 8.20
N ARG A 106 14.10 -4.62 9.29
CA ARG A 106 15.03 -5.71 9.63
C ARG A 106 15.08 -6.76 8.54
N TYR A 107 13.96 -7.08 7.91
CA TYR A 107 13.88 -7.99 6.78
C TYR A 107 14.78 -7.53 5.62
N PHE A 108 14.65 -6.30 5.17
CA PHE A 108 15.47 -5.76 4.08
C PHE A 108 16.94 -5.51 4.46
N LEU A 109 17.27 -5.45 5.74
CA LEU A 109 18.66 -5.32 6.23
C LEU A 109 19.30 -6.66 6.61
N ALA A 110 18.55 -7.76 6.56
CA ALA A 110 19.10 -9.07 6.88
C ALA A 110 20.05 -9.57 5.78
N HIS A 111 21.13 -10.23 6.18
CA HIS A 111 22.11 -10.82 5.24
C HIS A 111 22.13 -12.35 5.28
N ASP A 112 21.57 -12.94 6.34
CA ASP A 112 21.49 -14.37 6.50
C ASP A 112 20.15 -14.93 6.03
N ASP A 113 20.18 -16.10 5.41
CA ASP A 113 19.03 -16.75 4.82
C ASP A 113 17.96 -17.10 5.88
N GLU A 114 18.36 -17.50 7.07
CA GLU A 114 17.44 -17.89 8.15
C GLU A 114 16.54 -16.70 8.56
N THR A 115 17.15 -15.53 8.79
CA THR A 115 16.42 -14.31 9.12
C THR A 115 15.51 -13.87 7.97
N ILE A 116 16.00 -13.91 6.72
CA ILE A 116 15.23 -13.54 5.54
C ILE A 116 13.97 -14.43 5.42
N TYR A 117 14.12 -15.75 5.47
CA TYR A 117 13.00 -16.67 5.33
C TYR A 117 12.04 -16.61 6.52
N THR A 118 12.56 -16.44 7.74
CA THR A 118 11.73 -16.31 8.95
C THR A 118 10.86 -15.06 8.90
N LEU A 119 11.47 -13.89 8.65
CA LEU A 119 10.73 -12.64 8.56
C LEU A 119 9.82 -12.59 7.32
N GLY A 120 10.26 -13.11 6.18
CA GLY A 120 9.44 -13.22 4.96
C GLY A 120 8.19 -14.09 5.16
N SER A 121 8.33 -15.19 5.91
CA SER A 121 7.19 -16.04 6.31
C SER A 121 6.21 -15.29 7.21
N GLN A 122 6.70 -14.54 8.21
CA GLN A 122 5.86 -13.70 9.08
C GLN A 122 5.12 -12.62 8.28
N ILE A 123 5.79 -11.93 7.37
CA ILE A 123 5.19 -10.94 6.47
C ILE A 123 4.08 -11.58 5.62
N THR A 124 4.33 -12.76 5.09
CA THR A 124 3.34 -13.51 4.28
C THR A 124 2.14 -13.94 5.13
N GLN A 125 2.36 -14.39 6.36
CA GLN A 125 1.30 -14.75 7.30
C GLN A 125 0.43 -13.53 7.66
N MET A 126 1.03 -12.38 7.93
CA MET A 126 0.29 -11.15 8.20
C MET A 126 -0.58 -10.72 7.02
N ASN A 127 -0.12 -10.91 5.79
CA ASN A 127 -0.95 -10.67 4.62
C ASN A 127 -2.13 -11.64 4.51
N THR A 128 -1.98 -12.89 4.94
CA THR A 128 -3.08 -13.86 5.02
C THR A 128 -4.13 -13.41 6.03
N ILE A 129 -3.70 -12.98 7.22
CA ILE A 129 -4.59 -12.41 8.25
C ILE A 129 -5.31 -11.17 7.70
N ARG A 130 -4.58 -10.25 7.06
CA ARG A 130 -5.16 -9.06 6.43
C ARG A 130 -6.25 -9.41 5.41
N LYS A 131 -6.01 -10.43 4.55
CA LYS A 131 -7.00 -10.91 3.58
C LYS A 131 -8.25 -11.44 4.28
N GLN A 132 -8.10 -12.32 5.26
CA GLN A 132 -9.22 -12.89 6.02
C GLN A 132 -10.05 -11.81 6.72
N MET A 133 -9.39 -10.85 7.38
CA MET A 133 -10.08 -9.71 8.01
C MET A 133 -10.82 -8.86 6.98
N SER A 134 -10.19 -8.55 5.85
CA SER A 134 -10.82 -7.79 4.77
C SER A 134 -12.06 -8.49 4.24
N ASP A 135 -12.00 -9.79 3.98
CA ASP A 135 -13.12 -10.58 3.46
C ASP A 135 -14.28 -10.63 4.48
N GLN A 136 -13.98 -10.81 5.76
CA GLN A 136 -14.98 -10.80 6.83
C GLN A 136 -15.65 -9.44 6.96
N MET A 137 -14.86 -8.37 6.98
CA MET A 137 -15.39 -7.00 7.08
C MET A 137 -16.22 -6.63 5.85
N GLN A 138 -15.82 -7.05 4.63
CA GLN A 138 -16.60 -6.83 3.42
C GLN A 138 -17.96 -7.54 3.49
N LYS A 139 -18.00 -8.80 3.95
CA LYS A 139 -19.27 -9.53 4.15
C LYS A 139 -20.18 -8.80 5.12
N THR A 140 -19.65 -8.37 6.27
CA THR A 140 -20.42 -7.61 7.27
C THR A 140 -20.91 -6.28 6.69
N ALA A 141 -20.08 -5.56 5.96
CA ALA A 141 -20.44 -4.29 5.35
C ALA A 141 -21.54 -4.45 4.29
N LEU A 142 -21.49 -5.49 3.46
CA LEU A 142 -22.49 -5.78 2.46
C LEU A 142 -23.89 -6.03 3.06
N LEU A 143 -23.97 -6.68 4.23
CA LEU A 143 -25.24 -6.91 4.92
C LEU A 143 -25.88 -5.61 5.44
N LYS A 144 -25.06 -4.56 5.62
CA LYS A 144 -25.52 -3.24 6.07
C LYS A 144 -25.87 -2.29 4.93
N CYS A 145 -25.47 -2.61 3.69
CA CYS A 145 -25.82 -1.80 2.53
C CYS A 145 -27.32 -1.94 2.21
N LYS A 146 -28.04 -0.83 2.28
CA LYS A 146 -29.46 -0.77 1.86
C LYS A 146 -29.55 -0.45 0.38
N SER A 147 -30.59 -0.94 -0.29
CA SER A 147 -30.86 -0.58 -1.69
C SER A 147 -31.28 0.90 -1.77
N ASN A 148 -30.83 1.59 -2.84
CA ASN A 148 -31.18 2.96 -3.20
C ASN A 148 -30.52 4.10 -2.38
N GLU A 149 -29.44 3.86 -1.68
CA GLU A 149 -28.63 4.94 -1.11
C GLU A 149 -27.69 5.54 -2.17
N ASP A 150 -27.56 6.87 -2.21
CA ASP A 150 -26.61 7.56 -3.11
C ASP A 150 -25.19 7.50 -2.60
N ILE A 151 -25.04 7.42 -1.28
CA ILE A 151 -23.74 7.29 -0.58
C ILE A 151 -23.90 6.21 0.49
N TYR A 152 -23.01 5.24 0.51
CA TYR A 152 -22.98 4.23 1.55
C TYR A 152 -22.12 4.70 2.74
N ILE A 153 -22.71 4.79 3.92
CA ILE A 153 -22.01 5.08 5.18
C ILE A 153 -22.16 3.86 6.08
N ILE A 154 -21.08 3.12 6.27
CA ILE A 154 -21.09 1.83 6.94
C ILE A 154 -20.21 1.87 8.19
N GLU A 155 -20.79 1.56 9.32
CA GLU A 155 -20.10 1.45 10.61
C GLU A 155 -20.30 0.06 11.19
N ASP A 156 -19.25 -0.47 11.81
CA ASP A 156 -19.34 -1.66 12.65
C ASP A 156 -18.24 -1.65 13.70
N THR A 157 -18.57 -2.08 14.93
CA THR A 157 -17.63 -2.13 16.05
C THR A 157 -16.53 -3.17 15.88
N SER A 158 -16.72 -4.15 15.01
CA SER A 158 -15.74 -5.17 14.66
C SER A 158 -14.75 -4.72 13.59
N PHE A 159 -14.94 -3.53 12.99
CA PHE A 159 -14.09 -3.07 11.90
C PHE A 159 -12.73 -2.60 12.42
N HIS A 160 -11.68 -3.09 11.75
CA HIS A 160 -10.30 -2.71 12.02
C HIS A 160 -9.91 -1.48 11.21
N GLU A 161 -9.37 -0.45 11.87
CA GLU A 161 -9.05 0.84 11.25
C GLU A 161 -8.05 0.77 10.09
N GLY A 162 -7.11 -0.17 10.10
CA GLY A 162 -6.13 -0.37 9.02
C GLY A 162 -6.72 -1.06 7.77
N ILE A 163 -7.95 -1.60 7.87
CA ILE A 163 -8.62 -2.37 6.81
C ILE A 163 -9.78 -1.61 6.17
N ILE A 164 -10.38 -0.63 6.86
CA ILE A 164 -11.56 0.10 6.35
C ILE A 164 -11.37 0.66 4.94
N GLY A 165 -10.16 1.10 4.58
CA GLY A 165 -9.88 1.63 3.25
C GLY A 165 -9.99 0.58 2.13
N LEU A 166 -9.69 -0.70 2.43
CA LEU A 166 -9.87 -1.80 1.49
C LEU A 166 -11.34 -2.13 1.32
N VAL A 167 -12.10 -2.11 2.42
CA VAL A 167 -13.55 -2.34 2.41
C VAL A 167 -14.27 -1.23 1.64
N ALA A 168 -13.95 0.04 1.91
CA ALA A 168 -14.52 1.18 1.20
C ALA A 168 -14.25 1.09 -0.31
N GLY A 169 -13.03 0.72 -0.72
CA GLY A 169 -12.69 0.52 -2.13
C GLY A 169 -13.49 -0.61 -2.78
N ALA A 170 -13.63 -1.74 -2.10
CA ALA A 170 -14.40 -2.88 -2.60
C ALA A 170 -15.89 -2.55 -2.77
N LEU A 171 -16.50 -1.83 -1.80
CA LEU A 171 -17.89 -1.38 -1.90
C LEU A 171 -18.06 -0.35 -3.02
N CYS A 172 -17.16 0.64 -3.10
CA CYS A 172 -17.18 1.64 -4.15
C CYS A 172 -17.12 1.00 -5.55
N SER A 173 -16.20 0.06 -5.77
CA SER A 173 -16.08 -0.67 -7.03
C SER A 173 -17.32 -1.52 -7.36
N ARG A 174 -17.95 -2.11 -6.32
CA ARG A 174 -19.12 -2.96 -6.51
C ARG A 174 -20.38 -2.18 -6.87
N PHE A 175 -20.62 -1.05 -6.19
CA PHE A 175 -21.85 -0.27 -6.34
C PHE A 175 -21.71 0.93 -7.26
N ASN A 176 -20.48 1.26 -7.68
CA ASN A 176 -20.15 2.48 -8.42
C ASN A 176 -20.71 3.75 -7.74
N LYS A 177 -20.60 3.81 -6.39
CA LYS A 177 -21.09 4.90 -5.55
C LYS A 177 -20.06 5.27 -4.50
N PRO A 178 -20.09 6.52 -3.99
CA PRO A 178 -19.24 6.91 -2.86
C PRO A 178 -19.54 6.04 -1.63
N CYS A 179 -18.48 5.59 -0.96
CA CYS A 179 -18.56 4.73 0.20
C CYS A 179 -17.68 5.26 1.33
N ILE A 180 -18.23 5.43 2.50
CA ILE A 180 -17.53 5.78 3.74
C ILE A 180 -17.63 4.57 4.68
N VAL A 181 -16.50 4.05 5.11
CA VAL A 181 -16.43 2.95 6.09
C VAL A 181 -15.76 3.45 7.35
N LEU A 182 -16.40 3.23 8.49
CA LEU A 182 -15.95 3.73 9.78
C LEU A 182 -15.59 2.56 10.71
N ALA A 183 -14.48 2.73 11.42
CA ALA A 183 -14.09 1.89 12.55
C ALA A 183 -14.10 2.74 13.82
N LYS A 184 -14.66 2.20 14.89
CA LYS A 184 -14.67 2.83 16.21
C LYS A 184 -13.38 2.50 16.94
N ASN A 185 -12.74 3.50 17.55
CA ASN A 185 -11.63 3.33 18.49
C ASN A 185 -11.88 4.13 19.78
N GLU A 186 -10.91 4.13 20.69
CA GLU A 186 -11.02 4.83 21.99
C GLU A 186 -11.13 6.35 21.84
N GLN A 187 -10.64 6.93 20.74
CA GLN A 187 -10.64 8.38 20.47
C GLN A 187 -11.86 8.83 19.64
N GLY A 188 -12.72 7.90 19.21
CA GLY A 188 -13.89 8.18 18.38
C GLY A 188 -13.97 7.28 17.15
N TYR A 189 -14.03 7.88 15.98
CA TYR A 189 -14.14 7.15 14.71
C TYR A 189 -13.02 7.50 13.76
N LYS A 190 -12.45 6.45 13.15
CA LYS A 190 -11.59 6.58 11.97
C LYS A 190 -12.38 6.14 10.76
N ALA A 191 -12.38 6.97 9.71
CA ALA A 191 -13.12 6.71 8.49
C ALA A 191 -12.19 6.59 7.28
N SER A 192 -12.63 5.86 6.28
CA SER A 192 -12.04 5.88 4.95
C SER A 192 -13.14 6.05 3.91
N MET A 193 -12.99 7.03 3.04
CA MET A 193 -13.90 7.29 1.93
C MET A 193 -13.26 6.88 0.61
N ARG A 194 -14.07 6.32 -0.27
CA ARG A 194 -13.73 6.05 -1.67
C ARG A 194 -14.91 6.44 -2.55
N SER A 195 -14.63 6.96 -3.74
CA SER A 195 -15.64 7.40 -4.69
C SER A 195 -15.32 6.93 -6.10
N PRO A 196 -16.32 6.79 -6.97
CA PRO A 196 -16.11 6.60 -8.39
C PRO A 196 -15.50 7.87 -9.01
N GLU A 197 -14.97 7.73 -10.22
CA GLU A 197 -14.48 8.84 -11.02
C GLU A 197 -15.56 9.93 -11.19
N GLY A 198 -15.16 11.18 -11.09
CA GLY A 198 -16.04 12.35 -11.19
C GLY A 198 -16.69 12.79 -9.87
N PHE A 199 -16.48 12.08 -8.76
CA PHE A 199 -16.94 12.52 -7.44
C PHE A 199 -15.75 12.95 -6.56
N ASN A 200 -15.66 14.23 -6.26
CA ASN A 200 -14.59 14.77 -5.41
C ASN A 200 -14.90 14.63 -3.93
N CYS A 201 -14.24 13.67 -3.25
CA CYS A 201 -14.40 13.42 -1.82
C CYS A 201 -14.04 14.64 -0.95
N MET A 202 -13.01 15.41 -1.35
CA MET A 202 -12.55 16.57 -0.58
C MET A 202 -13.55 17.71 -0.63
N GLU A 203 -14.13 17.96 -1.78
CA GLU A 203 -15.18 18.95 -1.97
C GLU A 203 -16.46 18.54 -1.20
N PHE A 204 -16.86 17.29 -1.30
CA PHE A 204 -18.02 16.76 -0.57
C PHE A 204 -17.86 16.91 0.95
N LEU A 205 -16.69 16.66 1.51
CA LEU A 205 -16.43 16.77 2.95
C LEU A 205 -16.17 18.20 3.41
N GLY A 206 -15.89 19.14 2.50
CA GLY A 206 -15.55 20.53 2.81
C GLY A 206 -16.49 21.23 3.78
N PRO A 207 -17.84 21.14 3.63
CA PRO A 207 -18.80 21.73 4.56
C PRO A 207 -18.72 21.18 5.98
N TYR A 208 -18.19 19.96 6.15
CA TYR A 208 -18.13 19.23 7.42
C TYR A 208 -16.80 19.39 8.17
N LYS A 209 -15.89 20.23 7.70
CA LYS A 209 -14.55 20.44 8.29
C LYS A 209 -14.54 20.87 9.76
N HIS A 210 -15.67 21.37 10.28
CA HIS A 210 -15.82 21.74 11.69
C HIS A 210 -16.10 20.54 12.61
N PHE A 211 -16.52 19.39 12.04
CA PHE A 211 -16.90 18.20 12.79
C PHE A 211 -15.91 17.05 12.57
N VAL A 212 -15.19 17.07 11.45
CA VAL A 212 -14.26 15.99 11.08
C VAL A 212 -12.92 16.57 10.59
N VAL A 213 -11.83 15.93 10.97
CA VAL A 213 -10.51 16.18 10.37
C VAL A 213 -10.33 15.18 9.25
N PHE A 214 -10.10 15.67 8.05
CA PHE A 214 -9.91 14.83 6.88
C PHE A 214 -8.76 15.35 6.00
N GLY A 215 -8.19 14.45 5.22
CA GLY A 215 -7.17 14.74 4.22
C GLY A 215 -7.15 13.62 3.19
N GLY A 216 -6.64 13.91 2.02
CA GLY A 216 -6.61 12.94 0.92
C GLY A 216 -6.14 13.58 -0.37
N HIS A 217 -6.32 12.83 -1.46
CA HIS A 217 -6.08 13.24 -2.84
C HIS A 217 -7.38 13.11 -3.62
N GLU A 218 -7.50 13.86 -4.70
CA GLU A 218 -8.58 13.75 -5.70
C GLU A 218 -8.53 12.40 -6.42
#